data_cb849507d171054f97cf8aa170442bf1
#
_entry.id   cb849507d171054f97cf8aa170442bf1
#
_cell.length_a   1.000
_cell.length_b   1.000
_cell.length_c   1.000
_cell.angle_alpha   90.00
_cell.angle_beta   90.00
_cell.angle_gamma   90.00
#
_symmetry.space_group_name_H-M   'P 1'
#
loop_
_entity.id
_entity.type
_entity.pdbx_description
1 polymer ?
#
loop_
_entity_poly.entity_id
_entity_poly.type
_entity_poly.pdbx_seq_one_letter_code
_entity_poly.pdbx_strand_id
1 'polypeptide(L)'
;MHRVWESVLPTKDPWAFWIPPESNVKEASGRIWHSDYPVVGIFWPQRFYQVFLLLKETGAGYYCNVITPPRYNAEANAVEFVDLDLDVLKMDGKVWVADEEEFAARSPSYPQCWIPEAQGAKGQLLREAIAQTGPFSLRTAEKWKKWRALSLYSHDADRVASGLAP
;
A
#
# COMPACT_ATOMS: atom_id res chain seq x y z
N MET A 1 5.57 -7.61 -14.93
CA MET A 1 5.24 -7.74 -13.50
C MET A 1 6.44 -7.25 -12.71
N HIS A 2 6.29 -6.19 -11.90
CA HIS A 2 7.41 -5.61 -11.16
C HIS A 2 7.57 -6.21 -9.77
N ARG A 3 6.50 -6.35 -9.02
CA ARG A 3 6.50 -6.85 -7.64
C ARG A 3 5.28 -7.71 -7.35
N VAL A 4 5.44 -8.72 -6.50
CA VAL A 4 4.36 -9.57 -5.98
C VAL A 4 4.50 -9.69 -4.47
N TRP A 5 3.46 -9.37 -3.75
CA TRP A 5 3.33 -9.64 -2.31
C TRP A 5 2.69 -11.01 -2.13
N GLU A 6 3.39 -11.95 -1.51
CA GLU A 6 2.94 -13.36 -1.42
C GLU A 6 1.86 -13.57 -0.36
N SER A 7 1.93 -12.82 0.74
CA SER A 7 0.99 -12.97 1.86
C SER A 7 0.21 -11.67 2.06
N VAL A 8 -0.99 -11.63 1.49
CA VAL A 8 -1.89 -10.49 1.58
C VAL A 8 -3.24 -10.97 2.11
N LEU A 9 -3.70 -10.40 3.23
CA LEU A 9 -4.94 -10.78 3.88
C LEU A 9 -6.04 -9.74 3.61
N PRO A 10 -7.26 -10.17 3.26
CA PRO A 10 -8.39 -9.26 3.12
C PRO A 10 -8.75 -8.65 4.48
N THR A 11 -9.32 -7.47 4.46
CA THR A 11 -9.85 -6.80 5.65
C THR A 11 -11.37 -6.60 5.52
N LYS A 12 -12.01 -6.02 6.55
CA LYS A 12 -13.43 -5.64 6.47
C LYS A 12 -13.69 -4.45 5.56
N ASP A 13 -12.65 -3.66 5.26
CA ASP A 13 -12.75 -2.55 4.32
C ASP A 13 -12.50 -3.08 2.90
N PRO A 14 -13.42 -2.92 1.96
CA PRO A 14 -13.18 -3.24 0.56
C PRO A 14 -11.94 -2.49 0.08
N TRP A 15 -11.09 -3.15 -0.71
CA TRP A 15 -9.88 -2.57 -1.27
C TRP A 15 -8.81 -2.12 -0.27
N ALA A 16 -8.90 -2.59 0.99
CA ALA A 16 -7.83 -2.47 1.97
C ALA A 16 -7.34 -3.87 2.37
N PHE A 17 -6.04 -4.08 2.28
CA PHE A 17 -5.41 -5.37 2.48
C PHE A 17 -4.31 -5.27 3.52
N TRP A 18 -4.27 -6.27 4.39
CA TRP A 18 -3.24 -6.39 5.42
C TRP A 18 -2.09 -7.24 4.91
N ILE A 19 -0.89 -6.71 5.00
CA ILE A 19 0.36 -7.40 4.70
C ILE A 19 1.09 -7.61 6.02
N PRO A 20 1.17 -8.85 6.54
CA PRO A 20 1.87 -9.15 7.77
C PRO A 20 3.35 -8.75 7.70
N PRO A 21 4.01 -8.51 8.85
CA PRO A 21 5.46 -8.41 8.87
C PRO A 21 6.09 -9.69 8.31
N GLU A 22 7.28 -9.58 7.75
CA GLU A 22 8.05 -10.67 7.15
C GLU A 22 7.37 -11.35 5.93
N SER A 23 6.28 -10.76 5.41
CA SER A 23 5.70 -11.21 4.14
C SER A 23 6.65 -10.94 2.99
N ASN A 24 6.96 -11.98 2.24
CA ASN A 24 7.86 -11.87 1.09
C ASN A 24 7.28 -10.98 0.00
N VAL A 25 8.13 -10.10 -0.51
CA VAL A 25 7.90 -9.32 -1.72
C VAL A 25 8.92 -9.78 -2.76
N LYS A 26 8.43 -10.31 -3.88
CA LYS A 26 9.26 -10.72 -5.01
C LYS A 26 9.29 -9.65 -6.07
N GLU A 27 10.46 -9.23 -6.47
CA GLU A 27 10.66 -8.31 -7.59
C GLU A 27 10.91 -9.08 -8.90
N ALA A 28 10.68 -8.43 -10.05
CA ALA A 28 10.98 -8.99 -11.36
C ALA A 28 12.46 -9.36 -11.55
N SER A 29 13.34 -8.69 -10.85
CA SER A 29 14.79 -8.99 -10.78
C SER A 29 15.10 -10.34 -10.11
N GLY A 30 14.14 -10.97 -9.45
CA GLY A 30 14.31 -12.14 -8.60
C GLY A 30 14.70 -11.81 -7.16
N ARG A 31 14.89 -10.54 -6.82
CA ARG A 31 15.14 -10.11 -5.44
C ARG A 31 13.92 -10.37 -4.57
N ILE A 32 14.15 -10.91 -3.37
CA ILE A 32 13.13 -11.09 -2.33
C ILE A 32 13.51 -10.20 -1.15
N TRP A 33 12.52 -9.49 -0.62
CA TRP A 33 12.66 -8.70 0.60
C TRP A 33 11.33 -8.71 1.39
N HIS A 34 11.36 -8.23 2.61
CA HIS A 34 10.19 -8.08 3.48
C HIS A 34 10.36 -6.83 4.35
N SER A 35 9.26 -6.41 4.98
CA SER A 35 9.29 -5.39 6.03
C SER A 35 9.17 -6.03 7.41
N ASP A 36 9.87 -5.48 8.40
CA ASP A 36 9.82 -5.95 9.81
C ASP A 36 8.53 -5.50 10.52
N TYR A 37 7.71 -4.69 9.85
CA TYR A 37 6.46 -4.14 10.36
C TYR A 37 5.31 -4.43 9.40
N PRO A 38 4.07 -4.49 9.92
CA PRO A 38 2.93 -4.70 9.06
C PRO A 38 2.63 -3.48 8.19
N VAL A 39 2.05 -3.76 7.03
CA VAL A 39 1.66 -2.74 6.05
C VAL A 39 0.18 -2.90 5.71
N VAL A 40 -0.52 -1.79 5.53
CA VAL A 40 -1.88 -1.80 4.97
C VAL A 40 -1.83 -1.22 3.56
N GLY A 41 -2.11 -2.05 2.57
CA GLY A 41 -2.29 -1.61 1.18
C GLY A 41 -3.72 -1.12 0.98
N ILE A 42 -3.91 0.16 0.68
CA ILE A 42 -5.22 0.78 0.45
C ILE A 42 -5.29 1.20 -1.01
N PHE A 43 -6.32 0.70 -1.70
CA PHE A 43 -6.55 0.94 -3.11
C PHE A 43 -7.90 1.62 -3.35
N TRP A 44 -8.03 2.28 -4.49
CA TRP A 44 -9.29 2.87 -4.96
C TRP A 44 -9.47 2.54 -6.45
N PRO A 45 -10.49 1.75 -6.83
CA PRO A 45 -10.68 1.30 -8.22
C PRO A 45 -10.77 2.39 -9.29
N GLN A 46 -11.01 3.64 -8.87
CA GLN A 46 -11.19 4.77 -9.79
C GLN A 46 -10.08 5.84 -9.62
N ARG A 47 -9.01 5.52 -8.89
CA ARG A 47 -7.91 6.45 -8.62
C ARG A 47 -6.62 5.97 -9.24
N PHE A 48 -5.78 6.90 -9.65
CA PHE A 48 -4.45 6.64 -10.18
C PHE A 48 -3.39 6.58 -9.09
N TYR A 49 -3.75 6.09 -7.90
CA TYR A 49 -2.80 5.87 -6.81
C TYR A 49 -3.26 4.77 -5.86
N GLN A 50 -2.32 4.25 -5.12
CA GLN A 50 -2.50 3.42 -3.95
C GLN A 50 -1.64 3.95 -2.80
N VAL A 51 -1.99 3.60 -1.57
CA VAL A 51 -1.27 4.01 -0.36
C VAL A 51 -0.87 2.78 0.43
N PHE A 52 0.41 2.58 0.67
CA PHE A 52 0.92 1.69 1.70
C PHE A 52 1.09 2.48 3.00
N LEU A 53 0.28 2.16 3.99
CA LEU A 53 0.41 2.65 5.35
C LEU A 53 1.34 1.70 6.11
N LEU A 54 2.51 2.19 6.49
CA LEU A 54 3.57 1.46 7.18
C LEU A 54 3.38 1.62 8.69
N LEU A 55 3.01 0.55 9.39
CA LEU A 55 2.70 0.59 10.82
C LEU A 55 3.95 0.28 11.67
N LYS A 56 4.93 1.19 11.61
CA LYS A 56 6.16 1.09 12.40
C LYS A 56 5.91 1.32 13.88
N GLU A 57 6.80 0.85 14.73
CA GLU A 57 6.75 1.10 16.18
C GLU A 57 6.90 2.59 16.51
N THR A 58 7.79 3.27 15.78
CA THR A 58 8.09 4.70 15.96
C THR A 58 6.99 5.63 15.42
N GLY A 59 6.02 5.10 14.69
CA GLY A 59 4.95 5.89 14.08
C GLY A 59 4.47 5.33 12.74
N ALA A 60 3.50 6.01 12.14
CA ALA A 60 3.00 5.66 10.81
C ALA A 60 3.85 6.34 9.73
N GLY A 61 4.32 5.55 8.77
CA GLY A 61 4.87 6.03 7.52
C GLY A 61 3.91 5.77 6.36
N TYR A 62 4.14 6.42 5.23
CA TYR A 62 3.32 6.23 4.03
C TYR A 62 4.23 6.14 2.80
N TYR A 63 4.00 5.13 2.00
CA TYR A 63 4.58 4.96 0.69
C TYR A 63 3.44 4.87 -0.32
N CYS A 64 3.34 5.83 -1.21
CA CYS A 64 2.22 5.95 -2.12
C CYS A 64 2.74 5.89 -3.55
N ASN A 65 2.34 4.85 -4.29
CA ASN A 65 2.67 4.77 -5.71
C ASN A 65 1.56 5.41 -6.55
N VAL A 66 1.93 6.13 -7.57
CA VAL A 66 1.04 6.49 -8.66
C VAL A 66 0.93 5.30 -9.59
N ILE A 67 -0.29 4.82 -9.76
CA ILE A 67 -0.60 3.58 -10.49
C ILE A 67 -1.77 3.80 -11.44
N THR A 68 -1.98 2.89 -12.39
CA THR A 68 -3.27 2.84 -13.10
C THR A 68 -4.38 2.41 -12.14
N PRO A 69 -5.66 2.75 -12.41
CA PRO A 69 -6.77 2.25 -11.60
C PRO A 69 -6.68 0.75 -11.38
N PRO A 70 -6.64 0.28 -10.12
CA PRO A 70 -6.46 -1.13 -9.82
C PRO A 70 -7.69 -1.95 -10.22
N ARG A 71 -7.47 -3.20 -10.63
CA ARG A 71 -8.51 -4.15 -10.97
C ARG A 71 -8.35 -5.42 -10.15
N TYR A 72 -9.45 -6.00 -9.73
CA TYR A 72 -9.43 -7.31 -9.11
C TYR A 72 -9.56 -8.39 -10.17
N ASN A 73 -8.57 -9.28 -10.23
CA ASN A 73 -8.57 -10.47 -11.05
C ASN A 73 -9.01 -11.66 -10.20
N ALA A 74 -10.23 -12.15 -10.41
CA ALA A 74 -10.81 -13.24 -9.62
C ALA A 74 -10.12 -14.59 -9.87
N GLU A 75 -9.62 -14.84 -11.08
CA GLU A 75 -8.93 -16.09 -11.42
C GLU A 75 -7.58 -16.20 -10.71
N ALA A 76 -6.84 -15.09 -10.69
CA ALA A 76 -5.55 -15.01 -10.01
C ALA A 76 -5.69 -14.68 -8.50
N ASN A 77 -6.90 -14.37 -8.02
CA ASN A 77 -7.16 -13.85 -6.67
C ASN A 77 -6.20 -12.70 -6.33
N ALA A 78 -6.07 -11.72 -7.22
CA ALA A 78 -5.07 -10.67 -7.13
C ALA A 78 -5.63 -9.29 -7.50
N VAL A 79 -5.03 -8.24 -6.92
CA VAL A 79 -5.21 -6.87 -7.38
C VAL A 79 -4.09 -6.54 -8.36
N GLU A 80 -4.45 -6.16 -9.56
CA GLU A 80 -3.53 -5.86 -10.66
C GLU A 80 -3.56 -4.37 -11.02
N PHE A 81 -2.40 -3.80 -11.28
CA PHE A 81 -2.23 -2.43 -11.72
C PHE A 81 -0.88 -2.25 -12.43
N VAL A 82 -0.71 -1.16 -13.14
CA VAL A 82 0.58 -0.73 -13.71
C VAL A 82 1.13 0.35 -12.81
N ASP A 83 2.36 0.18 -12.36
CA ASP A 83 3.14 1.21 -11.68
C ASP A 83 3.60 2.25 -12.69
N LEU A 84 3.39 3.53 -12.40
CA LEU A 84 3.73 4.65 -13.30
C LEU A 84 5.03 5.36 -12.89
N ASP A 85 5.85 4.71 -12.06
CA ASP A 85 7.19 5.19 -11.67
C ASP A 85 7.17 6.61 -11.09
N LEU A 86 6.23 6.88 -10.19
CA LEU A 86 6.10 8.17 -9.53
C LEU A 86 5.53 7.96 -8.13
N ASP A 87 6.30 8.32 -7.11
CA ASP A 87 5.96 8.02 -5.74
C ASP A 87 5.83 9.28 -4.87
N VAL A 88 4.94 9.21 -3.89
CA VAL A 88 4.85 10.22 -2.82
C VAL A 88 5.08 9.52 -1.48
N LEU A 89 6.08 9.99 -0.75
CA LEU A 89 6.43 9.43 0.54
C LEU A 89 6.15 10.42 1.68
N LYS A 90 5.70 9.86 2.81
CA LYS A 90 5.61 10.62 4.06
C LYS A 90 6.22 9.78 5.19
N MET A 91 7.37 10.22 5.69
CA MET A 91 8.10 9.57 6.78
C MET A 91 8.61 10.64 7.75
N ASP A 92 8.51 10.37 9.04
CA ASP A 92 9.06 11.21 10.10
C ASP A 92 8.70 12.70 9.97
N GLY A 93 7.43 12.95 9.61
CA GLY A 93 6.88 14.29 9.42
C GLY A 93 7.26 14.99 8.10
N LYS A 94 8.13 14.40 7.30
CA LYS A 94 8.53 14.92 5.99
C LYS A 94 7.68 14.32 4.88
N VAL A 95 7.38 15.12 3.86
CA VAL A 95 6.68 14.68 2.63
C VAL A 95 7.53 15.05 1.44
N TRP A 96 7.73 14.11 0.52
CA TRP A 96 8.49 14.36 -0.72
C TRP A 96 7.98 13.47 -1.86
N VAL A 97 8.36 13.84 -3.08
CA VAL A 97 8.16 13.03 -4.28
C VAL A 97 9.45 12.29 -4.58
N ALA A 98 9.33 11.05 -5.04
CA ALA A 98 10.44 10.25 -5.55
C ALA A 98 10.17 9.83 -7.00
N ASP A 99 11.23 9.44 -7.68
CA ASP A 99 11.24 8.81 -9.00
C ASP A 99 10.71 9.71 -10.14
N GLU A 100 10.71 11.05 -9.96
CA GLU A 100 10.30 12.01 -11.00
C GLU A 100 11.14 11.89 -12.28
N GLU A 101 12.42 11.54 -12.17
CA GLU A 101 13.30 11.32 -13.32
C GLU A 101 12.91 10.03 -14.08
N GLU A 102 12.57 8.96 -13.36
CA GLU A 102 12.07 7.71 -13.95
C GLU A 102 10.75 7.93 -14.68
N PHE A 103 9.81 8.63 -14.02
CA PHE A 103 8.56 9.02 -14.66
C PHE A 103 8.80 9.85 -15.93
N ALA A 104 9.68 10.85 -15.88
CA ALA A 104 9.99 11.68 -17.04
C ALA A 104 10.58 10.87 -18.21
N ALA A 105 11.45 9.91 -17.90
CA ALA A 105 12.08 9.05 -18.90
C ALA A 105 11.08 8.03 -19.53
N ARG A 106 10.14 7.49 -18.75
CA ARG A 106 9.22 6.44 -19.19
C ARG A 106 7.87 6.95 -19.67
N SER A 107 7.42 8.12 -19.22
CA SER A 107 6.12 8.69 -19.59
C SER A 107 5.87 8.84 -21.11
N PRO A 108 6.88 9.06 -21.99
CA PRO A 108 6.64 9.04 -23.43
C PRO A 108 6.13 7.71 -23.98
N SER A 109 6.36 6.60 -23.25
CA SER A 109 5.88 5.24 -23.63
C SER A 109 4.48 4.92 -23.08
N TYR A 110 3.94 5.75 -22.17
CA TYR A 110 2.62 5.55 -21.61
C TYR A 110 1.52 6.07 -22.53
N PRO A 111 0.29 5.51 -22.44
CA PRO A 111 -0.87 6.14 -23.05
C PRO A 111 -0.98 7.60 -22.63
N GLN A 112 -1.13 8.51 -23.59
CA GLN A 112 -1.09 9.95 -23.35
C GLN A 112 -2.13 10.43 -22.32
N CYS A 113 -3.28 9.73 -22.23
CA CYS A 113 -4.32 10.03 -21.24
C CYS A 113 -3.91 9.70 -19.79
N TRP A 114 -2.89 8.87 -19.57
CA TRP A 114 -2.42 8.55 -18.21
C TRP A 114 -1.56 9.65 -17.59
N ILE A 115 -0.88 10.43 -18.41
CA ILE A 115 0.08 11.45 -17.94
C ILE A 115 -0.60 12.52 -17.08
N PRO A 116 -1.68 13.19 -17.52
CA PRO A 116 -2.39 14.17 -16.69
C PRO A 116 -3.00 13.54 -15.43
N GLU A 117 -3.51 12.30 -15.52
CA GLU A 117 -4.04 11.57 -14.37
C GLU A 117 -2.96 11.27 -13.33
N ALA A 118 -1.78 10.81 -13.77
CA ALA A 118 -0.65 10.55 -12.89
C ALA A 118 -0.19 11.83 -12.17
N GLN A 119 -0.05 12.96 -12.89
CA GLN A 119 0.31 14.24 -12.30
C GLN A 119 -0.76 14.76 -11.34
N GLY A 120 -2.04 14.57 -11.68
CA GLY A 120 -3.17 14.87 -10.81
C GLY A 120 -3.15 14.07 -9.50
N ALA A 121 -2.88 12.76 -9.61
CA ALA A 121 -2.75 11.85 -8.48
C ALA A 121 -1.58 12.24 -7.55
N LYS A 122 -0.39 12.52 -8.11
CA LYS A 122 0.75 13.06 -7.36
C LYS A 122 0.35 14.31 -6.58
N GLY A 123 -0.27 15.28 -7.26
CA GLY A 123 -0.71 16.53 -6.65
C GLY A 123 -1.73 16.33 -5.53
N GLN A 124 -2.66 15.38 -5.69
CA GLN A 124 -3.63 15.03 -4.66
C GLN A 124 -2.95 14.41 -3.44
N LEU A 125 -2.09 13.41 -3.64
CA LEU A 125 -1.34 12.74 -2.57
C LEU A 125 -0.51 13.73 -1.76
N LEU A 126 0.21 14.65 -2.41
CA LEU A 126 0.99 15.70 -1.75
C LEU A 126 0.11 16.59 -0.86
N ARG A 127 -1.01 17.11 -1.41
CA ARG A 127 -1.93 17.96 -0.64
C ARG A 127 -2.49 17.24 0.58
N GLU A 128 -2.97 16.00 0.41
CA GLU A 128 -3.54 15.21 1.50
C GLU A 128 -2.49 14.83 2.55
N ALA A 129 -1.26 14.48 2.13
CA ALA A 129 -0.17 14.12 3.02
C ALA A 129 0.28 15.31 3.88
N ILE A 130 0.39 16.51 3.29
CA ILE A 130 0.74 17.74 3.99
C ILE A 130 -0.39 18.14 4.96
N ALA A 131 -1.64 18.12 4.49
CA ALA A 131 -2.80 18.48 5.30
C ALA A 131 -3.20 17.40 6.32
N GLN A 132 -2.58 16.23 6.29
CA GLN A 132 -2.90 15.06 7.14
C GLN A 132 -4.38 14.66 7.06
N THR A 133 -4.94 14.67 5.85
CA THR A 133 -6.32 14.30 5.55
C THR A 133 -6.42 12.96 4.86
N GLY A 134 -7.63 12.44 4.66
CA GLY A 134 -7.87 11.18 3.97
C GLY A 134 -7.08 10.01 4.58
N PRO A 135 -6.33 9.25 3.78
CA PRO A 135 -5.54 8.12 4.27
C PRO A 135 -4.41 8.54 5.24
N PHE A 136 -3.97 9.79 5.18
CA PHE A 136 -2.88 10.33 6.02
C PHE A 136 -3.36 10.88 7.36
N SER A 137 -4.66 10.81 7.66
CA SER A 137 -5.20 11.29 8.94
C SER A 137 -4.77 10.39 10.11
N LEU A 138 -4.57 10.98 11.27
CA LEU A 138 -4.27 10.24 12.51
C LEU A 138 -5.36 9.19 12.78
N ARG A 139 -6.62 9.52 12.51
CA ARG A 139 -7.74 8.59 12.67
C ARG A 139 -7.57 7.32 11.83
N THR A 140 -7.09 7.45 10.59
CA THR A 140 -6.84 6.29 9.72
C THR A 140 -5.72 5.42 10.28
N ALA A 141 -4.62 6.02 10.70
CA ALA A 141 -3.50 5.28 11.29
C ALA A 141 -3.91 4.55 12.58
N GLU A 142 -4.66 5.23 13.48
CA GLU A 142 -5.17 4.64 14.71
C GLU A 142 -6.16 3.50 14.45
N LYS A 143 -7.05 3.63 13.45
CA LYS A 143 -7.97 2.58 13.04
C LYS A 143 -7.22 1.31 12.73
N TRP A 144 -6.17 1.38 11.93
CA TRP A 144 -5.41 0.22 11.50
C TRP A 144 -4.52 -0.36 12.59
N LYS A 145 -3.97 0.48 13.49
CA LYS A 145 -3.27 0.01 14.70
C LYS A 145 -4.20 -0.79 15.61
N LYS A 146 -5.43 -0.30 15.83
CA LYS A 146 -6.46 -1.01 16.62
C LYS A 146 -6.91 -2.31 15.94
N TRP A 147 -7.08 -2.31 14.63
CA TRP A 147 -7.45 -3.51 13.88
C TRP A 147 -6.40 -4.61 14.06
N ARG A 148 -5.11 -4.27 13.99
CA ARG A 148 -4.01 -5.19 14.28
C ARG A 148 -4.14 -5.84 15.66
N ALA A 149 -4.37 -5.05 16.70
CA ALA A 149 -4.50 -5.55 18.05
C ALA A 149 -5.64 -6.58 18.17
N LEU A 150 -6.82 -6.26 17.62
CA LEU A 150 -7.97 -7.15 17.63
C LEU A 150 -7.78 -8.43 16.84
N SER A 151 -7.09 -8.37 15.70
CA SER A 151 -6.82 -9.55 14.86
C SER A 151 -5.84 -10.54 15.49
N LEU A 152 -4.88 -10.05 16.26
CA LEU A 152 -3.97 -10.90 17.03
C LEU A 152 -4.73 -11.68 18.13
N TYR A 153 -5.67 -11.05 18.83
CA TYR A 153 -6.48 -11.70 19.85
C TYR A 153 -7.44 -12.74 19.28
N SER A 154 -8.01 -12.53 18.08
CA SER A 154 -8.89 -13.51 17.45
C SER A 154 -8.14 -14.76 16.98
N HIS A 155 -6.92 -14.62 16.47
CA HIS A 155 -6.08 -15.76 16.07
C HIS A 155 -5.63 -16.60 17.25
N ASP A 156 -5.32 -16.00 18.38
CA ASP A 156 -4.97 -16.72 19.61
C ASP A 156 -6.20 -17.43 20.21
N ALA A 157 -7.38 -16.81 20.15
CA ALA A 157 -8.62 -17.42 20.60
C ALA A 157 -9.00 -18.68 19.77
N ASP A 158 -8.82 -18.61 18.45
CA ASP A 158 -9.09 -19.75 17.55
C ASP A 158 -8.06 -20.89 17.73
N ARG A 159 -6.80 -20.58 18.03
CA ARG A 159 -5.78 -21.58 18.38
C ARG A 159 -6.05 -22.27 19.70
N VAL A 160 -6.50 -21.53 20.71
CA VAL A 160 -6.88 -22.08 22.01
C VAL A 160 -8.14 -22.93 21.89
N ALA A 161 -9.14 -22.51 21.10
CA ALA A 161 -10.36 -23.25 20.87
C ALA A 161 -10.15 -24.52 20.04
N SER A 162 -9.13 -24.57 19.18
CA SER A 162 -8.79 -25.76 18.35
C SER A 162 -7.88 -26.77 19.04
N GLY A 163 -7.47 -26.55 20.30
CA GLY A 163 -6.69 -27.50 21.09
C GLY A 163 -5.25 -27.73 20.61
N LEU A 164 -4.73 -26.85 19.76
CA LEU A 164 -3.33 -26.83 19.33
C LEU A 164 -2.51 -25.94 20.27
N ALA A 165 -2.27 -26.47 21.47
CA ALA A 165 -1.21 -25.95 22.35
C ALA A 165 0.14 -26.55 21.93
N PRO A 166 1.30 -25.89 22.25
CA PRO A 166 2.62 -26.10 21.69
C PRO A 166 3.15 -27.51 21.85
#